data_2abc36e0a42e74053d6b8358f3e80a49
#
_entry.id   2abc36e0a42e74053d6b8358f3e80a49
#
_cell.length_a   1.000
_cell.length_b   1.000
_cell.length_c   1.000
_cell.angle_alpha   90.00
_cell.angle_beta   90.00
_cell.angle_gamma   90.00
#
_symmetry.space_group_name_H-M   'P 1'
#
loop_
_entity.id
_entity.type
_entity.pdbx_description
1 polymer ?
#
loop_
_entity_poly.entity_id
_entity_poly.type
_entity_poly.pdbx_seq_one_letter_code
_entity_poly.pdbx_strand_id
1 'polypeptide(L)'
;AAKEAVADAGLDMEKEDAYRCGTAVGCGVGSLQAIEREYTKIVEKGPGRVNPIFVPLMISNMAAGNVSIQLGLQGKCTNDVTACATGTNNIGDAFRSIQYGEADVMVAGGTEAAVCPCAIAGFGALTALSPSDDPEKCSLPFDKNRSGFVLGEGAGIVVLEELEHAKARGAKIYAEVVGYGCSADAYHITSPLEDGAGAARAMQNAIEDAGVDKNEIMYINAHGTATHHNDLFETRAIKL
;
A
#
# COMPACT_ATOMS: atom_id res chain seq x y z
N ALA A 1 -9.89 -9.28 3.32
CA ALA A 1 -10.02 -7.85 2.97
C ALA A 1 -10.67 -7.66 1.59
N ALA A 2 -10.12 -8.15 0.46
CA ALA A 2 -10.70 -7.89 -0.87
C ALA A 2 -12.16 -8.41 -1.01
N LYS A 3 -12.43 -9.63 -0.55
CA LYS A 3 -13.80 -10.17 -0.54
C LYS A 3 -14.76 -9.37 0.35
N GLU A 4 -14.27 -8.87 1.46
CA GLU A 4 -15.05 -8.01 2.36
C GLU A 4 -15.34 -6.65 1.71
N ALA A 5 -14.34 -6.04 1.07
CA ALA A 5 -14.51 -4.77 0.37
C ALA A 5 -15.54 -4.87 -0.76
N VAL A 6 -15.47 -5.92 -1.58
CA VAL A 6 -16.43 -6.17 -2.67
C VAL A 6 -17.83 -6.45 -2.13
N ALA A 7 -17.95 -7.22 -1.04
CA ALA A 7 -19.24 -7.47 -0.37
C ALA A 7 -19.82 -6.20 0.24
N ASP A 8 -19.02 -5.36 0.90
CA ASP A 8 -19.44 -4.08 1.46
C ASP A 8 -19.86 -3.07 0.38
N ALA A 9 -19.17 -3.08 -0.77
CA ALA A 9 -19.54 -2.30 -1.95
C ALA A 9 -20.87 -2.77 -2.59
N GLY A 10 -21.37 -3.97 -2.22
CA GLY A 10 -22.53 -4.56 -2.85
C GLY A 10 -22.35 -4.85 -4.34
N LEU A 11 -21.13 -5.09 -4.78
CA LEU A 11 -20.80 -5.35 -6.17
C LEU A 11 -21.10 -6.80 -6.51
N ASP A 12 -21.91 -7.00 -7.56
CA ASP A 12 -22.29 -8.32 -8.08
C ASP A 12 -21.57 -8.60 -9.38
N MET A 13 -20.49 -9.35 -9.30
CA MET A 13 -19.63 -9.64 -10.46
C MET A 13 -20.32 -10.39 -11.59
N GLU A 14 -21.50 -10.99 -11.37
CA GLU A 14 -22.28 -11.63 -12.44
C GLU A 14 -23.00 -10.59 -13.32
N LYS A 15 -23.11 -9.34 -12.84
CA LYS A 15 -23.74 -8.23 -13.56
C LYS A 15 -22.74 -7.27 -14.20
N GLU A 16 -21.46 -7.42 -13.84
CA GLU A 16 -20.41 -6.53 -14.30
C GLU A 16 -19.72 -7.06 -15.57
N ASP A 17 -19.20 -6.17 -16.38
CA ASP A 17 -18.23 -6.54 -17.42
C ASP A 17 -16.89 -6.83 -16.75
N ALA A 18 -16.52 -8.11 -16.66
CA ALA A 18 -15.29 -8.55 -15.99
C ALA A 18 -14.03 -7.90 -16.60
N TYR A 19 -14.04 -7.53 -17.89
CA TYR A 19 -12.91 -6.86 -18.55
C TYR A 19 -12.83 -5.37 -18.19
N ARG A 20 -13.88 -4.81 -17.64
CA ARG A 20 -13.93 -3.44 -17.11
C ARG A 20 -13.67 -3.40 -15.59
N CYS A 21 -13.52 -4.55 -14.96
CA CYS A 21 -13.24 -4.71 -13.53
C CYS A 21 -11.80 -5.19 -13.32
N GLY A 22 -10.98 -4.35 -12.69
CA GLY A 22 -9.56 -4.62 -12.49
C GLY A 22 -9.14 -4.67 -11.02
N THR A 23 -7.85 -4.89 -10.82
CA THR A 23 -7.23 -4.87 -9.49
C THR A 23 -5.84 -4.23 -9.53
N ALA A 24 -5.55 -3.42 -8.50
CA ALA A 24 -4.26 -2.82 -8.23
C ALA A 24 -3.94 -3.03 -6.74
N VAL A 25 -3.37 -4.18 -6.40
CA VAL A 25 -3.05 -4.55 -5.01
C VAL A 25 -1.56 -4.79 -4.88
N GLY A 26 -0.91 -3.92 -4.13
CA GLY A 26 0.52 -3.92 -3.96
C GLY A 26 0.99 -4.66 -2.71
N CYS A 27 2.22 -5.18 -2.80
CA CYS A 27 2.98 -5.74 -1.70
C CYS A 27 4.41 -5.18 -1.79
N GLY A 28 4.88 -4.52 -0.74
CA GLY A 28 6.15 -3.79 -0.75
C GLY A 28 7.38 -4.69 -0.74
N VAL A 29 7.31 -5.85 -0.10
CA VAL A 29 8.44 -6.77 0.09
C VAL A 29 8.21 -8.11 -0.60
N GLY A 30 6.98 -8.59 -0.68
CA GLY A 30 6.67 -9.93 -1.12
C GLY A 30 6.81 -10.96 0.01
N SER A 31 6.82 -12.25 -0.31
CA SER A 31 6.86 -13.30 0.71
C SER A 31 8.28 -13.67 1.14
N LEU A 32 8.85 -12.92 2.08
CA LEU A 32 10.13 -13.27 2.71
C LEU A 32 10.08 -14.64 3.39
N GLN A 33 8.95 -15.00 4.01
CA GLN A 33 8.78 -16.32 4.62
C GLN A 33 8.90 -17.45 3.60
N ALA A 34 8.38 -17.26 2.38
CA ALA A 34 8.53 -18.25 1.32
C ALA A 34 10.00 -18.35 0.90
N ILE A 35 10.70 -17.23 0.79
CA ILE A 35 12.13 -17.19 0.46
C ILE A 35 12.95 -17.92 1.54
N GLU A 36 12.78 -17.59 2.80
CA GLU A 36 13.48 -18.24 3.92
C GLU A 36 13.27 -19.76 3.91
N ARG A 37 12.00 -20.17 3.84
CA ARG A 37 11.64 -21.59 3.86
C ARG A 37 12.24 -22.36 2.69
N GLU A 38 12.13 -21.84 1.49
CA GLU A 38 12.60 -22.57 0.31
C GLU A 38 14.13 -22.50 0.20
N TYR A 39 14.77 -21.39 0.62
CA TYR A 39 16.22 -21.31 0.71
C TYR A 39 16.80 -22.29 1.74
N THR A 40 16.19 -22.42 2.90
CA THR A 40 16.57 -23.45 3.89
C THR A 40 16.51 -24.86 3.31
N LYS A 41 15.47 -25.17 2.52
CA LYS A 41 15.40 -26.47 1.83
C LYS A 41 16.54 -26.67 0.83
N ILE A 42 16.93 -25.62 0.10
CA ILE A 42 18.06 -25.70 -0.84
C ILE A 42 19.35 -26.07 -0.11
N VAL A 43 19.61 -25.41 1.02
CA VAL A 43 20.82 -25.61 1.82
C VAL A 43 20.83 -27.00 2.45
N GLU A 44 19.71 -27.43 3.03
CA GLU A 44 19.65 -28.69 3.79
C GLU A 44 19.44 -29.93 2.92
N LYS A 45 18.68 -29.82 1.82
CA LYS A 45 18.15 -30.94 1.06
C LYS A 45 18.45 -30.92 -0.44
N GLY A 46 19.11 -29.82 -0.89
CA GLY A 46 19.44 -29.61 -2.29
C GLY A 46 18.29 -29.00 -3.14
N PRO A 47 18.60 -28.47 -4.33
CA PRO A 47 17.66 -27.69 -5.15
C PRO A 47 16.44 -28.49 -5.66
N GLY A 48 16.53 -29.85 -5.75
CA GLY A 48 15.43 -30.67 -6.17
C GLY A 48 14.27 -30.77 -5.17
N ARG A 49 14.36 -30.14 -4.02
CA ARG A 49 13.33 -30.12 -2.98
C ARG A 49 12.56 -28.78 -2.88
N VAL A 50 12.87 -27.83 -3.74
CA VAL A 50 12.15 -26.55 -3.80
C VAL A 50 10.71 -26.79 -4.27
N ASN A 51 9.79 -26.02 -3.68
CA ASN A 51 8.38 -26.07 -4.08
C ASN A 51 8.23 -25.65 -5.56
N PRO A 52 7.57 -26.43 -6.42
CA PRO A 52 7.36 -26.08 -7.83
C PRO A 52 6.70 -24.71 -8.06
N ILE A 53 5.87 -24.25 -7.11
CA ILE A 53 5.22 -22.94 -7.17
C ILE A 53 5.94 -21.88 -6.33
N PHE A 54 7.22 -22.07 -6.00
CA PHE A 54 7.98 -21.12 -5.18
C PHE A 54 7.97 -19.72 -5.79
N VAL A 55 8.23 -19.59 -7.08
CA VAL A 55 8.25 -18.28 -7.74
C VAL A 55 6.90 -17.55 -7.62
N PRO A 56 5.76 -18.13 -7.99
CA PRO A 56 4.46 -17.52 -7.73
C PRO A 56 4.16 -17.21 -6.27
N LEU A 57 4.75 -17.93 -5.33
CA LEU A 57 4.54 -17.66 -3.90
C LEU A 57 5.35 -16.46 -3.39
N MET A 58 6.46 -16.11 -4.05
CA MET A 58 7.35 -15.07 -3.55
C MET A 58 7.18 -13.70 -4.23
N ILE A 59 6.76 -13.67 -5.50
CA ILE A 59 6.69 -12.42 -6.25
C ILE A 59 5.53 -11.53 -5.79
N SER A 60 5.80 -10.24 -5.68
CA SER A 60 4.88 -9.28 -5.06
C SER A 60 3.58 -9.06 -5.83
N ASN A 61 3.56 -9.21 -7.16
CA ASN A 61 2.37 -9.03 -7.97
C ASN A 61 1.30 -10.13 -7.78
N MET A 62 1.63 -11.21 -7.10
CA MET A 62 0.66 -12.29 -6.86
C MET A 62 -0.41 -11.95 -5.84
N ALA A 63 -0.26 -10.87 -5.07
CA ALA A 63 -1.36 -10.32 -4.29
C ALA A 63 -2.50 -9.89 -5.22
N ALA A 64 -2.22 -9.04 -6.22
CA ALA A 64 -3.19 -8.65 -7.25
C ALA A 64 -3.68 -9.86 -8.06
N GLY A 65 -2.77 -10.74 -8.51
CA GLY A 65 -3.13 -11.93 -9.27
C GLY A 65 -4.12 -12.85 -8.55
N ASN A 66 -3.92 -13.09 -7.25
CA ASN A 66 -4.86 -13.89 -6.45
C ASN A 66 -6.21 -13.19 -6.27
N VAL A 67 -6.24 -11.87 -6.07
CA VAL A 67 -7.48 -11.10 -6.00
C VAL A 67 -8.24 -11.20 -7.31
N SER A 68 -7.57 -11.02 -8.45
CA SER A 68 -8.14 -11.19 -9.81
C SER A 68 -8.79 -12.56 -9.98
N ILE A 69 -8.04 -13.64 -9.68
CA ILE A 69 -8.55 -15.01 -9.80
C ILE A 69 -9.76 -15.28 -8.88
N GLN A 70 -9.68 -14.83 -7.63
CA GLN A 70 -10.72 -15.09 -6.63
C GLN A 70 -12.03 -14.34 -6.87
N LEU A 71 -11.97 -13.21 -7.54
CA LEU A 71 -13.12 -12.33 -7.79
C LEU A 71 -13.53 -12.30 -9.27
N GLY A 72 -12.81 -13.00 -10.16
CA GLY A 72 -13.11 -13.04 -11.59
C GLY A 72 -12.85 -11.72 -12.33
N LEU A 73 -11.93 -10.88 -11.82
CA LEU A 73 -11.59 -9.59 -12.42
C LEU A 73 -10.67 -9.81 -13.62
N GLN A 74 -11.11 -9.49 -14.82
CA GLN A 74 -10.38 -9.73 -16.06
C GLN A 74 -9.83 -8.45 -16.71
N GLY A 75 -10.04 -7.30 -16.07
CA GLY A 75 -9.46 -6.03 -16.46
C GLY A 75 -7.98 -5.91 -16.05
N LYS A 76 -7.52 -4.66 -15.94
CA LYS A 76 -6.15 -4.35 -15.52
C LYS A 76 -5.79 -5.05 -14.20
N CYS A 77 -4.65 -5.75 -14.16
CA CYS A 77 -4.15 -6.41 -12.96
C CYS A 77 -2.70 -5.99 -12.74
N THR A 78 -2.47 -5.07 -11.81
CA THR A 78 -1.17 -4.44 -11.58
C THR A 78 -0.77 -4.46 -10.11
N ASN A 79 0.51 -4.21 -9.88
CA ASN A 79 1.11 -4.06 -8.57
C ASN A 79 2.29 -3.07 -8.68
N ASP A 80 2.11 -1.86 -8.18
CA ASP A 80 3.21 -0.95 -7.95
C ASP A 80 3.92 -1.33 -6.67
N VAL A 81 5.24 -1.28 -6.69
CA VAL A 81 6.10 -1.57 -5.54
C VAL A 81 6.90 -0.33 -5.20
N THR A 82 6.48 0.38 -4.18
CA THR A 82 7.06 1.65 -3.72
C THR A 82 7.26 1.67 -2.20
N ALA A 83 7.70 0.53 -1.65
CA ALA A 83 7.90 0.33 -0.22
C ALA A 83 6.64 0.71 0.59
N CYS A 84 6.76 1.59 1.59
CA CYS A 84 5.64 2.00 2.44
C CYS A 84 4.53 2.75 1.67
N ALA A 85 4.82 3.36 0.52
CA ALA A 85 3.85 4.05 -0.32
C ALA A 85 3.07 3.11 -1.27
N THR A 86 3.41 1.82 -1.32
CA THR A 86 2.82 0.84 -2.23
C THR A 86 1.29 0.87 -2.25
N GLY A 87 0.65 0.86 -1.08
CA GLY A 87 -0.82 0.88 -1.01
C GLY A 87 -1.42 2.16 -1.60
N THR A 88 -0.83 3.31 -1.29
CA THR A 88 -1.27 4.61 -1.81
C THR A 88 -1.07 4.72 -3.31
N ASN A 89 0.07 4.25 -3.84
CA ASN A 89 0.33 4.27 -5.28
C ASN A 89 -0.65 3.37 -6.05
N ASN A 90 -0.92 2.16 -5.55
CA ASN A 90 -1.90 1.27 -6.18
C ASN A 90 -3.32 1.85 -6.20
N ILE A 91 -3.74 2.57 -5.13
CA ILE A 91 -5.00 3.29 -5.09
C ILE A 91 -4.99 4.45 -6.10
N GLY A 92 -3.90 5.21 -6.17
CA GLY A 92 -3.72 6.31 -7.12
C GLY A 92 -3.77 5.85 -8.58
N ASP A 93 -3.09 4.76 -8.91
CA ASP A 93 -3.12 4.17 -10.26
C ASP A 93 -4.49 3.59 -10.64
N ALA A 94 -5.18 2.99 -9.67
CA ALA A 94 -6.55 2.55 -9.86
C ALA A 94 -7.49 3.73 -10.13
N PHE A 95 -7.34 4.84 -9.38
CA PHE A 95 -8.07 6.08 -9.62
C PHE A 95 -7.81 6.60 -11.05
N ARG A 96 -6.55 6.66 -11.49
CA ARG A 96 -6.21 7.07 -12.87
C ARG A 96 -6.82 6.16 -13.93
N SER A 97 -6.82 4.84 -13.71
CA SER A 97 -7.41 3.89 -14.66
C SER A 97 -8.91 4.15 -14.86
N ILE A 98 -9.63 4.48 -13.80
CA ILE A 98 -11.05 4.86 -13.87
C ILE A 98 -11.19 6.23 -14.52
N GLN A 99 -10.41 7.21 -14.14
CA GLN A 99 -10.44 8.57 -14.67
C GLN A 99 -10.20 8.60 -16.19
N TYR A 100 -9.33 7.73 -16.70
CA TYR A 100 -9.03 7.60 -18.13
C TYR A 100 -10.02 6.70 -18.88
N GLY A 101 -11.02 6.14 -18.20
CA GLY A 101 -12.03 5.28 -18.80
C GLY A 101 -11.49 3.88 -19.16
N GLU A 102 -10.36 3.44 -18.58
CA GLU A 102 -9.82 2.11 -18.79
C GLU A 102 -10.58 1.04 -17.99
N ALA A 103 -11.18 1.42 -16.86
CA ALA A 103 -11.93 0.55 -15.97
C ALA A 103 -13.16 1.28 -15.41
N ASP A 104 -14.20 0.53 -15.07
CA ASP A 104 -15.36 1.02 -14.32
C ASP A 104 -15.22 0.72 -12.83
N VAL A 105 -14.54 -0.38 -12.49
CA VAL A 105 -14.31 -0.84 -11.10
C VAL A 105 -12.86 -1.27 -10.93
N MET A 106 -12.24 -0.83 -9.83
CA MET A 106 -10.90 -1.27 -9.43
C MET A 106 -10.88 -1.68 -7.96
N VAL A 107 -10.47 -2.91 -7.68
CA VAL A 107 -10.16 -3.37 -6.32
C VAL A 107 -8.70 -3.02 -6.03
N ALA A 108 -8.47 -2.06 -5.14
CA ALA A 108 -7.17 -1.43 -4.97
C ALA A 108 -6.73 -1.35 -3.51
N GLY A 109 -5.42 -1.33 -3.30
CA GLY A 109 -4.85 -1.15 -1.96
C GLY A 109 -3.49 -1.78 -1.78
N GLY A 110 -3.16 -2.11 -0.53
CA GLY A 110 -1.89 -2.72 -0.17
C GLY A 110 -2.05 -3.85 0.83
N THR A 111 -1.08 -4.74 0.83
CA THR A 111 -0.99 -5.85 1.78
C THR A 111 0.46 -6.17 2.08
N GLU A 112 0.75 -6.58 3.32
CA GLU A 112 2.05 -7.09 3.70
C GLU A 112 1.91 -8.12 4.81
N ALA A 113 2.68 -9.21 4.72
CA ALA A 113 2.79 -10.22 5.75
C ALA A 113 4.27 -10.64 5.85
N ALA A 114 5.08 -9.76 6.41
CA ALA A 114 6.54 -9.87 6.43
C ALA A 114 7.14 -10.06 7.83
N VAL A 115 6.34 -10.42 8.83
CA VAL A 115 6.87 -10.70 10.18
C VAL A 115 7.55 -12.07 10.20
N CYS A 116 8.84 -12.06 9.91
CA CYS A 116 9.69 -13.23 9.89
C CYS A 116 11.13 -12.87 10.32
N PRO A 117 11.97 -13.85 10.67
CA PRO A 117 13.33 -13.60 11.13
C PRO A 117 14.16 -12.71 10.19
N CYS A 118 14.06 -12.93 8.88
CA CYS A 118 14.80 -12.13 7.89
C CYS A 118 14.38 -10.66 7.89
N ALA A 119 13.07 -10.38 7.93
CA ALA A 119 12.57 -9.00 7.98
C ALA A 119 12.94 -8.31 9.30
N ILE A 120 12.77 -8.99 10.42
CA ILE A 120 13.14 -8.45 11.74
C ILE A 120 14.65 -8.15 11.79
N ALA A 121 15.49 -9.07 11.30
CA ALA A 121 16.93 -8.85 11.24
C ALA A 121 17.30 -7.67 10.32
N GLY A 122 16.66 -7.59 9.13
CA GLY A 122 16.90 -6.53 8.17
C GLY A 122 16.53 -5.13 8.71
N PHE A 123 15.31 -4.96 9.23
CA PHE A 123 14.86 -3.71 9.83
C PHE A 123 15.58 -3.38 11.14
N GLY A 124 15.98 -4.41 11.91
CA GLY A 124 16.83 -4.24 13.09
C GLY A 124 18.22 -3.70 12.74
N ALA A 125 18.82 -4.23 11.66
CA ALA A 125 20.13 -3.74 11.17
C ALA A 125 20.07 -2.28 10.68
N LEU A 126 18.90 -1.83 10.17
CA LEU A 126 18.63 -0.43 9.85
C LEU A 126 18.38 0.46 11.06
N THR A 127 18.37 -0.10 12.28
CA THR A 127 17.99 0.61 13.51
C THR A 127 16.63 1.30 13.44
N ALA A 128 15.72 0.74 12.66
CA ALA A 128 14.41 1.32 12.41
C ALA A 128 13.32 0.80 13.34
N LEU A 129 13.55 -0.37 13.96
CA LEU A 129 12.61 -0.96 14.92
C LEU A 129 12.76 -0.35 16.31
N SER A 130 11.65 -0.23 17.03
CA SER A 130 11.65 0.18 18.42
C SER A 130 12.37 -0.88 19.28
N PRO A 131 13.32 -0.47 20.12
CA PRO A 131 13.98 -1.38 21.06
C PRO A 131 13.17 -1.62 22.34
N SER A 132 11.99 -1.01 22.49
CA SER A 132 11.17 -1.15 23.70
C SER A 132 10.54 -2.52 23.77
N ASP A 133 10.60 -3.14 24.94
CA ASP A 133 9.89 -4.37 25.30
C ASP A 133 8.53 -4.11 25.99
N ASP A 134 8.19 -2.84 26.23
CA ASP A 134 6.89 -2.42 26.76
C ASP A 134 5.90 -2.19 25.62
N PRO A 135 4.86 -3.02 25.47
CA PRO A 135 3.86 -2.87 24.38
C PRO A 135 3.19 -1.51 24.35
N GLU A 136 3.04 -0.84 25.50
CA GLU A 136 2.39 0.49 25.58
C GLU A 136 3.35 1.63 25.15
N LYS A 137 4.63 1.34 24.95
CA LYS A 137 5.66 2.33 24.61
C LYS A 137 6.48 1.99 23.36
N CYS A 138 6.15 0.91 22.68
CA CYS A 138 6.92 0.47 21.51
C CYS A 138 6.54 1.20 20.22
N SER A 139 5.34 1.79 20.11
CA SER A 139 4.89 2.53 18.95
C SER A 139 4.32 3.88 19.38
N LEU A 140 5.11 4.94 19.22
CA LEU A 140 4.82 6.29 19.73
C LEU A 140 4.98 7.34 18.60
N PRO A 141 4.14 7.32 17.55
CA PRO A 141 4.24 8.31 16.46
C PRO A 141 4.15 9.75 16.99
N PHE A 142 5.06 10.60 16.54
CA PHE A 142 5.18 12.02 16.88
C PHE A 142 5.48 12.33 18.36
N ASP A 143 5.64 11.33 19.23
CA ASP A 143 6.05 11.53 20.62
C ASP A 143 7.55 11.86 20.72
N LYS A 144 7.91 12.64 21.74
CA LYS A 144 9.32 12.97 22.01
C LYS A 144 10.18 11.75 22.38
N ASN A 145 9.56 10.70 22.92
CA ASN A 145 10.22 9.46 23.33
C ASN A 145 10.14 8.37 22.26
N ARG A 146 9.66 8.68 21.04
CA ARG A 146 9.59 7.71 19.94
C ARG A 146 10.96 7.13 19.63
N SER A 147 11.01 5.86 19.28
CA SER A 147 12.28 5.13 19.13
C SER A 147 12.34 4.21 17.91
N GLY A 148 11.34 4.22 17.06
CA GLY A 148 11.21 3.35 15.91
C GLY A 148 9.81 2.74 15.81
N PHE A 149 9.59 1.93 14.80
CA PHE A 149 8.30 1.27 14.57
C PHE A 149 8.29 -0.18 15.06
N VAL A 150 7.10 -0.74 15.17
CA VAL A 150 6.85 -2.17 15.37
C VAL A 150 6.42 -2.77 14.03
N LEU A 151 7.08 -3.84 13.61
CA LEU A 151 6.73 -4.52 12.37
C LEU A 151 5.34 -5.17 12.50
N GLY A 152 4.45 -4.84 11.57
CA GLY A 152 3.09 -5.35 11.52
C GLY A 152 2.78 -6.10 10.23
N GLU A 153 1.65 -6.76 10.20
CA GLU A 153 1.06 -7.41 9.03
C GLU A 153 -0.37 -6.93 8.84
N GLY A 154 -0.80 -6.82 7.59
CA GLY A 154 -2.17 -6.41 7.32
C GLY A 154 -2.49 -6.27 5.84
N ALA A 155 -3.76 -5.96 5.56
CA ALA A 155 -4.24 -5.60 4.24
C ALA A 155 -5.32 -4.54 4.37
N GLY A 156 -5.16 -3.46 3.60
CA GLY A 156 -6.15 -2.40 3.43
C GLY A 156 -6.60 -2.37 1.97
N ILE A 157 -7.88 -2.65 1.72
CA ILE A 157 -8.43 -2.75 0.37
C ILE A 157 -9.69 -1.88 0.26
N VAL A 158 -9.76 -1.12 -0.82
CA VAL A 158 -10.92 -0.33 -1.20
C VAL A 158 -11.43 -0.77 -2.58
N VAL A 159 -12.72 -0.55 -2.83
CA VAL A 159 -13.31 -0.62 -4.16
C VAL A 159 -13.46 0.81 -4.67
N LEU A 160 -12.75 1.13 -5.73
CA LEU A 160 -12.95 2.36 -6.50
C LEU A 160 -13.88 2.06 -7.65
N GLU A 161 -14.79 2.96 -7.92
CA GLU A 161 -15.81 2.78 -8.94
C GLU A 161 -16.10 4.11 -9.65
N GLU A 162 -16.36 4.06 -10.93
CA GLU A 162 -16.80 5.23 -11.69
C GLU A 162 -18.10 5.77 -11.10
N LEU A 163 -18.20 7.08 -10.95
CA LEU A 163 -19.27 7.71 -10.15
C LEU A 163 -20.67 7.43 -10.69
N GLU A 164 -20.87 7.55 -12.00
CA GLU A 164 -22.19 7.33 -12.60
C GLU A 164 -22.55 5.85 -12.64
N HIS A 165 -21.56 4.97 -12.77
CA HIS A 165 -21.74 3.52 -12.63
C HIS A 165 -22.21 3.18 -11.21
N ALA A 166 -21.55 3.70 -10.17
CA ALA A 166 -21.93 3.51 -8.77
C ALA A 166 -23.34 4.02 -8.47
N LYS A 167 -23.68 5.22 -8.97
CA LYS A 167 -25.04 5.81 -8.83
C LYS A 167 -26.10 4.97 -9.52
N ALA A 168 -25.83 4.50 -10.76
CA ALA A 168 -26.78 3.74 -11.55
C ALA A 168 -27.23 2.43 -10.86
N ARG A 169 -26.32 1.78 -10.14
CA ARG A 169 -26.65 0.57 -9.35
C ARG A 169 -27.11 0.85 -7.91
N GLY A 170 -27.15 2.14 -7.50
CA GLY A 170 -27.54 2.54 -6.14
C GLY A 170 -26.52 2.18 -5.08
N ALA A 171 -25.23 2.20 -5.40
CA ALA A 171 -24.15 1.88 -4.48
C ALA A 171 -24.12 2.82 -3.28
N LYS A 172 -23.67 2.32 -2.13
CA LYS A 172 -23.31 3.15 -1.00
C LYS A 172 -21.94 3.78 -1.25
N ILE A 173 -21.91 5.08 -1.47
CA ILE A 173 -20.70 5.85 -1.69
C ILE A 173 -20.22 6.42 -0.36
N TYR A 174 -19.00 6.09 0.07
CA TYR A 174 -18.38 6.60 1.30
C TYR A 174 -17.74 7.97 1.10
N ALA A 175 -17.03 8.12 -0.02
CA ALA A 175 -16.31 9.33 -0.38
C ALA A 175 -15.99 9.32 -1.88
N GLU A 176 -15.55 10.46 -2.38
CA GLU A 176 -15.02 10.63 -3.73
C GLU A 176 -13.50 10.81 -3.64
N VAL A 177 -12.74 10.08 -4.47
CA VAL A 177 -11.31 10.32 -4.65
C VAL A 177 -11.17 11.40 -5.71
N VAL A 178 -10.66 12.55 -5.33
CA VAL A 178 -10.62 13.73 -6.20
C VAL A 178 -9.23 14.09 -6.69
N GLY A 179 -8.17 13.57 -6.05
CA GLY A 179 -6.80 13.87 -6.46
C GLY A 179 -5.78 12.86 -5.98
N TYR A 180 -4.69 12.77 -6.72
CA TYR A 180 -3.55 11.90 -6.45
C TYR A 180 -2.26 12.62 -6.78
N GLY A 181 -1.27 12.54 -5.88
CA GLY A 181 0.03 13.13 -6.07
C GLY A 181 1.16 12.21 -5.62
N CYS A 182 2.25 12.22 -6.38
CA CYS A 182 3.48 11.51 -6.03
C CYS A 182 4.71 12.36 -6.35
N SER A 183 5.80 12.02 -5.71
CA SER A 183 7.12 12.63 -5.91
C SER A 183 8.21 11.67 -5.44
N ALA A 184 9.45 12.03 -5.71
CA ALA A 184 10.64 11.33 -5.18
C ALA A 184 11.66 12.36 -4.71
N ASP A 185 12.33 12.06 -3.60
CA ASP A 185 13.33 12.94 -3.01
C ASP A 185 14.61 13.06 -3.85
N ALA A 186 14.96 11.99 -4.60
CA ALA A 186 16.23 11.87 -5.35
C ALA A 186 17.47 12.24 -4.49
N TYR A 187 17.47 11.82 -3.24
CA TYR A 187 18.42 12.25 -2.22
C TYR A 187 19.21 11.09 -1.61
N HIS A 188 18.55 10.20 -0.88
CA HIS A 188 19.20 9.11 -0.17
C HIS A 188 18.35 7.83 -0.24
N ILE A 189 18.97 6.66 -0.13
CA ILE A 189 18.27 5.38 -0.31
C ILE A 189 17.22 5.08 0.78
N THR A 190 17.39 5.61 2.00
CA THR A 190 16.49 5.36 3.13
C THR A 190 16.08 6.62 3.90
N SER A 191 16.87 7.70 3.84
CA SER A 191 16.62 8.92 4.60
C SER A 191 15.81 9.93 3.79
N PRO A 192 14.70 10.45 4.32
CA PRO A 192 13.97 11.53 3.66
C PRO A 192 14.76 12.84 3.68
N LEU A 193 14.37 13.79 2.82
CA LEU A 193 14.89 15.17 2.84
C LEU A 193 14.58 15.85 4.17
N GLU A 194 15.57 16.48 4.77
CA GLU A 194 15.47 17.11 6.09
C GLU A 194 14.46 18.26 6.15
N ASP A 195 14.28 18.98 5.05
CA ASP A 195 13.31 20.06 4.93
C ASP A 195 11.89 19.60 4.64
N GLY A 196 11.70 18.29 4.30
CA GLY A 196 10.42 17.71 3.96
C GLY A 196 9.89 18.08 2.57
N ALA A 197 10.72 18.69 1.72
CA ALA A 197 10.28 19.22 0.42
C ALA A 197 9.67 18.15 -0.51
N GLY A 198 10.20 16.91 -0.51
CA GLY A 198 9.65 15.83 -1.33
C GLY A 198 8.23 15.45 -0.92
N ALA A 199 8.00 15.18 0.37
CA ALA A 199 6.66 14.86 0.87
C ALA A 199 5.68 16.04 0.69
N ALA A 200 6.13 17.29 0.92
CA ALA A 200 5.33 18.48 0.65
C ALA A 200 4.93 18.56 -0.83
N ARG A 201 5.84 18.23 -1.75
CA ARG A 201 5.55 18.20 -3.19
C ARG A 201 4.48 17.17 -3.54
N ALA A 202 4.51 15.98 -2.96
CA ALA A 202 3.48 14.96 -3.19
C ALA A 202 2.10 15.45 -2.72
N MET A 203 2.02 16.07 -1.54
CA MET A 203 0.79 16.68 -1.02
C MET A 203 0.30 17.81 -1.93
N GLN A 204 1.19 18.70 -2.36
CA GLN A 204 0.85 19.79 -3.27
C GLN A 204 0.32 19.28 -4.60
N ASN A 205 0.97 18.26 -5.19
CA ASN A 205 0.51 17.66 -6.44
C ASN A 205 -0.91 17.06 -6.30
N ALA A 206 -1.22 16.42 -5.16
CA ALA A 206 -2.55 15.87 -4.90
C ALA A 206 -3.61 16.98 -4.77
N ILE A 207 -3.29 18.07 -4.08
CA ILE A 207 -4.17 19.24 -3.93
C ILE A 207 -4.43 19.92 -5.28
N GLU A 208 -3.38 20.11 -6.08
CA GLU A 208 -3.49 20.69 -7.43
C GLU A 208 -4.33 19.80 -8.36
N ASP A 209 -4.12 18.49 -8.31
CA ASP A 209 -4.89 17.51 -9.08
C ASP A 209 -6.38 17.51 -8.69
N ALA A 210 -6.66 17.63 -7.40
CA ALA A 210 -8.02 17.73 -6.86
C ALA A 210 -8.70 19.08 -7.19
N GLY A 211 -7.93 20.12 -7.47
CA GLY A 211 -8.47 21.46 -7.69
C GLY A 211 -9.10 22.11 -6.46
N VAL A 212 -8.67 21.71 -5.25
CA VAL A 212 -9.18 22.23 -3.97
C VAL A 212 -8.21 23.22 -3.33
N ASP A 213 -8.71 24.07 -2.42
CA ASP A 213 -7.84 24.91 -1.60
C ASP A 213 -7.23 24.10 -0.46
N LYS A 214 -5.93 24.28 -0.20
CA LYS A 214 -5.26 23.59 0.91
C LYS A 214 -5.91 23.83 2.27
N ASN A 215 -6.60 24.97 2.44
CA ASN A 215 -7.33 25.31 3.67
C ASN A 215 -8.61 24.48 3.86
N GLU A 216 -9.06 23.75 2.84
CA GLU A 216 -10.20 22.83 2.93
C GLU A 216 -9.78 21.43 3.43
N ILE A 217 -8.47 21.18 3.54
CA ILE A 217 -7.95 19.93 4.09
C ILE A 217 -8.13 19.91 5.60
N MET A 218 -9.04 19.07 6.08
CA MET A 218 -9.39 18.97 7.51
C MET A 218 -8.60 17.89 8.25
N TYR A 219 -8.04 16.91 7.55
CA TYR A 219 -7.36 15.77 8.15
C TYR A 219 -6.23 15.26 7.25
N ILE A 220 -5.12 14.90 7.86
CA ILE A 220 -3.99 14.22 7.20
C ILE A 220 -3.74 12.92 7.96
N ASN A 221 -3.84 11.79 7.26
CA ASN A 221 -3.37 10.52 7.76
C ASN A 221 -1.89 10.41 7.46
N ALA A 222 -1.05 10.77 8.42
CA ALA A 222 0.39 10.82 8.27
C ALA A 222 1.01 9.41 8.20
N HIS A 223 2.22 9.32 7.66
CA HIS A 223 3.01 8.09 7.72
C HIS A 223 3.36 7.72 9.16
N GLY A 224 3.87 8.67 9.95
CA GLY A 224 3.97 8.56 11.41
C GLY A 224 4.66 7.30 11.90
N THR A 225 5.85 6.99 11.40
CA THR A 225 6.54 5.73 11.69
C THR A 225 7.09 5.62 13.10
N ALA A 226 7.04 6.68 13.89
CA ALA A 226 7.72 6.79 15.19
C ALA A 226 9.26 6.73 15.10
N THR A 227 9.85 6.86 13.92
CA THR A 227 11.29 7.11 13.78
C THR A 227 11.59 8.59 13.99
N HIS A 228 12.79 8.90 14.50
CA HIS A 228 13.15 10.29 14.79
C HIS A 228 13.08 11.18 13.55
N HIS A 229 13.64 10.73 12.43
CA HIS A 229 13.73 11.51 11.20
C HIS A 229 12.39 11.63 10.49
N ASN A 230 11.67 10.52 10.30
CA ASN A 230 10.39 10.58 9.58
C ASN A 230 9.42 11.56 10.22
N ASP A 231 9.13 11.41 11.51
CA ASP A 231 8.10 12.21 12.17
C ASP A 231 8.46 13.71 12.21
N LEU A 232 9.77 14.01 12.35
CA LEU A 232 10.26 15.39 12.29
C LEU A 232 10.09 15.98 10.88
N PHE A 233 10.54 15.27 9.85
CA PHE A 233 10.57 15.80 8.47
C PHE A 233 9.18 15.79 7.84
N GLU A 234 8.34 14.80 8.16
CA GLU A 234 6.93 14.80 7.78
C GLU A 234 6.16 15.97 8.42
N THR A 235 6.45 16.28 9.70
CA THR A 235 5.89 17.47 10.35
C THR A 235 6.31 18.77 9.65
N ARG A 236 7.54 18.85 9.14
CA ARG A 236 7.99 20.00 8.34
C ARG A 236 7.25 20.07 7.02
N ALA A 237 7.15 18.95 6.32
CA ALA A 237 6.43 18.85 5.05
C ALA A 237 4.96 19.30 5.14
N ILE A 238 4.26 18.90 6.21
CA ILE A 238 2.87 19.30 6.45
C ILE A 238 2.73 20.81 6.70
N LYS A 239 3.77 21.45 7.20
CA LYS A 239 3.75 22.89 7.51
C LYS A 239 4.12 23.79 6.32
N LEU A 240 4.65 23.23 5.25
CA LEU A 240 4.94 23.96 4.00
C LEU A 240 3.66 24.18 3.17
#